data_bb8057f385ffdc0c8467663bc000c71e
#
_entry.id   bb8057f385ffdc0c8467663bc000c71e
#
_cell.length_a   1.000
_cell.length_b   1.000
_cell.length_c   1.000
_cell.angle_alpha   90.00
_cell.angle_beta   90.00
_cell.angle_gamma   90.00
#
_symmetry.space_group_name_H-M   'P 1'
#
loop_
_entity.id
_entity.type
_entity.pdbx_description
1 polymer ?
#
loop_
_entity_poly.entity_id
_entity_poly.type
_entity_poly.pdbx_seq_one_letter_code
_entity_poly.pdbx_strand_id
1 'polypeptide(L)'
;AYPTIRYAYNGMLHRGAYLPGDLFSAVDGMGEERSVLWCEMTDPHGNSCTIESQQGEVVFDVEGIYTVRVCATDEANRRSVCEFQIPVNR
;
A
#
# COMPACT_ATOMS: atom_id res chain seq x y z
N ALA A 1 -15.96 -13.50 2.55
CA ALA A 1 -15.88 -12.05 2.79
C ALA A 1 -14.64 -11.47 2.13
N TYR A 2 -14.71 -10.22 1.73
CA TYR A 2 -13.58 -9.51 1.12
C TYR A 2 -12.47 -9.35 2.16
N PRO A 3 -11.20 -9.37 1.73
CA PRO A 3 -10.09 -9.17 2.66
C PRO A 3 -10.09 -7.77 3.26
N THR A 4 -9.62 -7.68 4.50
CA THR A 4 -9.45 -6.42 5.21
C THR A 4 -7.99 -6.01 5.15
N ILE A 5 -7.73 -4.80 4.65
CA ILE A 5 -6.38 -4.26 4.52
C ILE A 5 -6.13 -3.25 5.63
N ARG A 6 -4.99 -3.36 6.29
CA ARG A 6 -4.59 -2.45 7.36
C ARG A 6 -3.22 -1.87 7.08
N TYR A 7 -3.05 -0.59 7.42
CA TYR A 7 -1.76 0.06 7.43
C TYR A 7 -1.08 -0.28 8.76
N ALA A 8 0.00 -1.04 8.68
CA ALA A 8 0.68 -1.58 9.86
C ALA A 8 1.71 -0.62 10.45
N TYR A 9 2.04 0.43 9.74
CA TYR A 9 3.05 1.39 10.17
C TYR A 9 2.40 2.53 10.94
N ASN A 10 3.02 2.97 12.02
CA ASN A 10 2.47 4.00 12.89
C ASN A 10 3.35 5.25 12.82
N GLY A 11 2.79 6.38 12.36
CA GLY A 11 3.49 7.63 12.24
C GLY A 11 3.98 7.93 10.82
N MET A 12 4.97 8.81 10.72
CA MET A 12 5.53 9.24 9.46
C MET A 12 6.59 8.25 8.96
N LEU A 13 6.63 8.04 7.65
CA LEU A 13 7.71 7.29 7.03
C LEU A 13 8.89 8.22 6.75
N HIS A 14 10.07 7.66 6.72
CA HIS A 14 11.24 8.33 6.14
C HIS A 14 11.28 8.05 4.64
N ARG A 15 11.95 8.91 3.89
CA ARG A 15 12.16 8.67 2.46
C ARG A 15 12.91 7.36 2.25
N GLY A 16 12.56 6.65 1.22
CA GLY A 16 13.18 5.38 0.90
C GLY A 16 12.29 4.49 0.06
N ALA A 17 12.71 3.26 -0.12
CA ALA A 17 12.01 2.26 -0.90
C ALA A 17 11.31 1.26 0.03
N TYR A 18 10.08 0.91 -0.30
CA TYR A 18 9.27 0.03 0.53
C TYR A 18 8.50 -0.97 -0.32
N LEU A 19 8.40 -2.18 0.20
CA LEU A 19 7.49 -3.19 -0.34
C LEU A 19 6.10 -3.00 0.26
N PRO A 20 5.03 -3.39 -0.45
CA PRO A 20 3.68 -3.25 0.15
C PRO A 20 3.55 -4.05 1.45
N GLY A 21 4.19 -5.22 1.55
CA GLY A 21 4.15 -6.02 2.76
C GLY A 21 4.89 -5.43 3.95
N ASP A 22 5.75 -4.44 3.74
CA ASP A 22 6.43 -3.73 4.84
C ASP A 22 5.49 -2.76 5.54
N LEU A 23 4.49 -2.25 4.83
CA LEU A 23 3.62 -1.19 5.31
C LEU A 23 2.20 -1.65 5.60
N PHE A 24 1.75 -2.68 4.89
CA PHE A 24 0.35 -3.11 4.95
C PHE A 24 0.24 -4.59 5.23
N SER A 25 -0.86 -4.97 5.84
CA SER A 25 -1.24 -6.36 6.02
C SER A 25 -2.69 -6.55 5.61
N ALA A 26 -3.04 -7.77 5.25
CA ALA A 26 -4.41 -8.10 4.88
C ALA A 26 -4.78 -9.47 5.42
N VAL A 27 -6.02 -9.61 5.85
CA VAL A 27 -6.59 -10.90 6.25
C VAL A 27 -7.91 -11.09 5.54
N ASP A 28 -8.21 -12.33 5.18
CA ASP A 28 -9.48 -12.67 4.55
C ASP A 28 -10.54 -12.99 5.61
N GLY A 29 -11.74 -13.37 5.16
CA GLY A 29 -12.85 -13.70 6.06
C GLY A 29 -12.61 -14.93 6.92
N MET A 30 -11.63 -15.75 6.57
CA MET A 30 -11.22 -16.93 7.33
C MET A 30 -10.10 -16.61 8.34
N GLY A 31 -9.63 -15.36 8.37
CA GLY A 31 -8.53 -14.97 9.25
C GLY A 31 -7.15 -15.29 8.71
N GLU A 32 -7.05 -15.72 7.47
CA GLU A 32 -5.76 -16.04 6.86
C GLU A 32 -5.12 -14.80 6.25
N GLU A 33 -3.80 -14.71 6.37
CA GLU A 33 -3.05 -13.62 5.81
C GLU A 33 -3.04 -13.68 4.29
N ARG A 34 -3.22 -12.51 3.67
CA ARG A 34 -3.20 -12.35 2.22
C ARG A 34 -2.14 -11.34 1.85
N SER A 35 -1.54 -11.54 0.68
CA SER A 35 -0.55 -10.61 0.17
C SER A 35 -1.21 -9.29 -0.24
N VAL A 36 -0.53 -8.19 0.07
CA VAL A 36 -0.96 -6.86 -0.36
C VAL A 36 -0.11 -6.45 -1.55
N LEU A 37 -0.76 -5.87 -2.54
CA LEU A 37 -0.12 -5.41 -3.77
C LEU A 37 -0.33 -3.92 -3.94
N TRP A 38 0.63 -3.25 -4.56
CA TRP A 38 0.44 -1.86 -4.98
C TRP A 38 -0.57 -1.81 -6.12
N CYS A 39 -1.47 -0.84 -6.07
CA CYS A 39 -2.37 -0.56 -7.18
C CYS A 39 -1.98 0.75 -7.87
N GLU A 40 -1.86 1.82 -7.07
CA GLU A 40 -1.67 3.15 -7.61
C GLU A 40 -1.00 4.01 -6.55
N MET A 41 -0.19 4.97 -6.96
CA MET A 41 0.44 5.90 -6.04
C MET A 41 0.49 7.29 -6.66
N THR A 42 0.13 8.29 -5.86
CA THR A 42 0.21 9.70 -6.25
C THR A 42 1.15 10.40 -5.27
N ASP A 43 2.10 11.17 -5.81
CA ASP A 43 3.09 11.88 -5.00
C ASP A 43 2.49 13.14 -4.34
N PRO A 44 3.23 13.82 -3.45
CA PRO A 44 2.71 15.03 -2.78
C PRO A 44 2.39 16.19 -3.71
N HIS A 45 2.89 16.15 -4.95
CA HIS A 45 2.61 17.17 -5.95
C HIS A 45 1.42 16.85 -6.83
N GLY A 46 0.76 15.71 -6.59
CA GLY A 46 -0.40 15.28 -7.35
C GLY A 46 -0.09 14.50 -8.61
N ASN A 47 1.16 14.11 -8.81
CA ASN A 47 1.58 13.33 -9.98
C ASN A 47 1.46 11.84 -9.70
N SER A 48 0.93 11.10 -10.67
CA SER A 48 0.87 9.65 -10.59
C SER A 48 2.28 9.07 -10.72
N CYS A 49 2.58 8.12 -9.85
CA CYS A 49 3.86 7.42 -9.86
C CYS A 49 3.71 6.10 -10.59
N THR A 50 4.72 5.76 -11.41
CA THR A 50 4.75 4.49 -12.12
C THR A 50 5.09 3.38 -11.15
N ILE A 51 4.31 2.31 -11.18
CA ILE A 51 4.59 1.10 -10.42
C ILE A 51 4.93 0.01 -11.43
N GLU A 52 6.22 -0.32 -11.50
CA GLU A 52 6.70 -1.30 -12.48
C GLU A 52 6.31 -2.73 -12.11
N SER A 53 6.21 -3.00 -10.82
CA SER A 53 5.76 -4.29 -10.32
C SER A 53 4.87 -4.08 -9.11
N GLN A 54 3.70 -4.67 -9.13
CA GLN A 54 2.76 -4.57 -8.01
C GLN A 54 3.31 -5.19 -6.73
N GLN A 55 4.29 -6.08 -6.85
CA GLN A 55 4.92 -6.75 -5.71
C GLN A 55 6.28 -6.14 -5.35
N GLY A 56 6.83 -5.30 -6.21
CA GLY A 56 8.14 -4.72 -6.02
C GLY A 56 8.14 -3.50 -5.11
N GLU A 57 9.33 -2.96 -4.90
CA GLU A 57 9.51 -1.75 -4.08
C GLU A 57 9.02 -0.52 -4.83
N VAL A 58 8.41 0.40 -4.09
CA VAL A 58 8.16 1.76 -4.57
C VAL A 58 8.97 2.74 -3.76
N VAL A 59 9.36 3.85 -4.37
CA VAL A 59 10.23 4.84 -3.75
C VAL A 59 9.40 6.06 -3.34
N PHE A 60 9.51 6.41 -2.06
CA PHE A 60 8.98 7.66 -1.54
C PHE A 60 10.15 8.62 -1.46
N ASP A 61 10.32 9.45 -2.47
CA ASP A 61 11.56 10.23 -2.66
C ASP A 61 11.45 11.71 -2.29
N VAL A 62 10.24 12.21 -2.07
CA VAL A 62 10.02 13.60 -1.66
C VAL A 62 9.21 13.66 -0.37
N GLU A 63 9.39 14.74 0.39
CA GLU A 63 8.59 14.97 1.58
C GLU A 63 7.17 15.36 1.23
N GLY A 64 6.23 14.99 2.06
CA GLY A 64 4.83 15.36 1.92
C GLY A 64 3.91 14.17 2.08
N ILE A 65 2.66 14.33 1.67
CA ILE A 65 1.65 13.29 1.81
C ILE A 65 1.48 12.59 0.47
N TYR A 66 1.75 11.28 0.47
CA TYR A 66 1.46 10.41 -0.66
C TYR A 66 0.08 9.82 -0.50
N THR A 67 -0.61 9.65 -1.61
CA THR A 67 -1.86 8.88 -1.64
C THR A 67 -1.56 7.56 -2.33
N VAL A 68 -1.78 6.45 -1.63
CA VAL A 68 -1.52 5.13 -2.17
C VAL A 68 -2.80 4.31 -2.16
N ARG A 69 -2.97 3.51 -3.20
CA ARG A 69 -4.00 2.48 -3.25
C ARG A 69 -3.33 1.13 -3.26
N VAL A 70 -3.82 0.26 -2.41
CA VAL A 70 -3.34 -1.10 -2.28
C VAL A 70 -4.50 -2.05 -2.41
N CYS A 71 -4.23 -3.28 -2.82
CA CYS A 71 -5.26 -4.28 -3.00
C CYS A 71 -4.81 -5.63 -2.45
N ALA A 72 -5.81 -6.45 -2.11
CA ALA A 72 -5.62 -7.82 -1.68
C ALA A 72 -6.79 -8.65 -2.16
N THR A 73 -6.58 -9.93 -2.33
CA THR A 73 -7.64 -10.87 -2.74
C THR A 73 -7.78 -11.97 -1.70
N ASP A 74 -8.98 -12.54 -1.61
CA ASP A 74 -9.22 -13.75 -0.81
C ASP A 74 -9.06 -15.01 -1.67
N GLU A 75 -9.35 -16.18 -1.09
CA GLU A 75 -9.21 -17.45 -1.78
C GLU A 75 -10.20 -17.61 -2.94
N ALA A 76 -11.30 -16.87 -2.92
CA ALA A 76 -12.27 -16.84 -4.01
C ALA A 76 -11.97 -15.75 -5.05
N ASN A 77 -10.80 -15.13 -4.93
CA ASN A 77 -10.32 -14.08 -5.83
C ASN A 77 -11.17 -12.79 -5.78
N ARG A 78 -11.86 -12.58 -4.68
CA ARG A 78 -12.56 -11.31 -4.43
C ARG A 78 -11.54 -10.28 -3.98
N ARG A 79 -11.64 -9.09 -4.55
CA ARG A 79 -10.61 -8.07 -4.39
C ARG A 79 -11.10 -6.89 -3.56
N SER A 80 -10.30 -6.51 -2.56
CA SER A 80 -10.45 -5.26 -1.85
C SER A 80 -9.41 -4.26 -2.34
N VAL A 81 -9.82 -2.99 -2.46
CA VAL A 81 -8.90 -1.89 -2.77
C VAL A 81 -9.12 -0.82 -1.69
N CYS A 82 -8.04 -0.39 -1.07
CA CYS A 82 -8.09 0.64 -0.04
C CYS A 82 -7.13 1.76 -0.38
N GLU A 83 -7.52 2.98 -0.04
CA GLU A 83 -6.71 4.17 -0.24
C GLU A 83 -6.21 4.66 1.11
N PHE A 84 -4.93 5.00 1.15
CA PHE A 84 -4.28 5.53 2.36
C PHE A 84 -3.48 6.77 2.02
N GLN A 85 -3.45 7.71 2.97
CA GLN A 85 -2.58 8.86 2.88
C GLN A 85 -1.41 8.65 3.83
N ILE A 86 -0.19 8.69 3.28
CA ILE A 86 1.03 8.37 4.02
C ILE A 86 1.91 9.61 4.07
N PRO A 87 2.11 10.20 5.26
CA PRO A 87 3.05 11.30 5.41
C PRO A 87 4.49 10.77 5.35
N VAL A 88 5.30 11.41 4.54
CA VAL A 88 6.70 11.05 4.34
C VAL A 88 7.58 12.23 4.74
N ASN A 89 8.57 11.96 5.58
CA ASN A 89 9.56 12.91 6.06
C ASN A 89 10.93 12.52 5.52
N ARG A 90 11.91 13.36 5.75
CA ARG A 90 13.28 13.11 5.30
C ARG A 90 13.87 11.81 5.79
#